data_1b0c607fa27172ad53d4e7c65bab35aa
#
_entry.id   1b0c607fa27172ad53d4e7c65bab35aa
#
_cell.length_a   1.000
_cell.length_b   1.000
_cell.length_c   1.000
_cell.angle_alpha   90.00
_cell.angle_beta   90.00
_cell.angle_gamma   90.00
#
_symmetry.space_group_name_H-M   'P 1'
#
loop_
_entity.id
_entity.type
_entity.pdbx_description
1 polymer ?
#
loop_
_entity_poly.entity_id
_entity_poly.type
_entity_poly.pdbx_seq_one_letter_code
_entity_poly.pdbx_strand_id
1 'polypeptide(L)'
;VIDKLINELESKVRTAEFSSAAQKNDLLASLSHLKSEIAGLKKQNLTPLKNSVEELRSSVEGFEQSHPKIIEVVNRISSSLANLGI
;
A
#
# COMPACT_ATOMS: atom_id res chain seq x y z
N VAL A 1 1.12 -3.57 -13.80
CA VAL A 1 0.93 -2.15 -13.48
C VAL A 1 0.90 -1.91 -11.98
N ILE A 2 0.16 -2.73 -11.23
CA ILE A 2 0.09 -2.58 -9.77
C ILE A 2 1.43 -2.85 -9.09
N ASP A 3 2.23 -3.76 -9.65
CA ASP A 3 3.57 -4.05 -9.11
C ASP A 3 4.47 -2.81 -9.12
N LYS A 4 4.38 -2.01 -10.17
CA LYS A 4 5.15 -0.76 -10.26
C LYS A 4 4.71 0.24 -9.21
N LEU A 5 3.40 0.35 -8.96
CA LEU A 5 2.88 1.25 -7.95
C LEU A 5 3.33 0.84 -6.55
N ILE A 6 3.33 -0.45 -6.28
CA ILE A 6 3.78 -0.98 -4.98
C ILE A 6 5.27 -0.74 -4.79
N ASN A 7 6.07 -0.96 -5.83
CA ASN A 7 7.51 -0.70 -5.77
C ASN A 7 7.79 0.80 -5.57
N GLU A 8 7.03 1.65 -6.23
CA GLU A 8 7.13 3.11 -6.05
C GLU A 8 6.81 3.49 -4.61
N LEU A 9 5.73 2.94 -4.05
CA LEU A 9 5.35 3.21 -2.68
C LEU A 9 6.43 2.76 -1.70
N GLU A 10 6.96 1.55 -1.88
CA GLU A 10 8.03 1.03 -1.04
C GLU A 10 9.25 1.96 -1.06
N SER A 11 9.65 2.42 -2.24
CA SER A 11 10.77 3.35 -2.39
C SER A 11 10.50 4.66 -1.66
N LYS A 12 9.31 5.22 -1.80
CA LYS A 12 8.94 6.46 -1.11
C LYS A 12 8.92 6.30 0.40
N VAL A 13 8.41 5.18 0.90
CA VAL A 13 8.40 4.91 2.34
C VAL A 13 9.82 4.76 2.89
N ARG A 14 10.68 4.07 2.16
CA ARG A 14 12.08 3.87 2.60
C ARG A 14 12.87 5.15 2.65
N THR A 15 12.61 6.08 1.73
CA THR A 15 13.34 7.33 1.64
C THR A 15 12.72 8.45 2.47
N ALA A 16 11.47 8.29 2.90
CA ALA A 16 10.79 9.29 3.71
C ALA A 16 11.28 9.29 5.16
N GLU A 17 11.29 10.45 5.78
CA GLU A 17 11.58 10.58 7.19
C GLU A 17 10.27 10.52 7.99
N PHE A 18 10.22 9.64 8.95
CA PHE A 18 9.08 9.49 9.86
C PHE A 18 9.49 9.90 11.26
N SER A 19 8.56 10.51 11.99
CA SER A 19 8.77 10.86 13.39
C SER A 19 8.86 9.64 14.29
N SER A 20 8.37 8.48 13.85
CA SER A 20 8.39 7.24 14.60
C SER A 20 8.86 6.09 13.70
N ALA A 21 9.89 5.38 14.14
CA ALA A 21 10.36 4.17 13.45
C ALA A 21 9.29 3.08 13.45
N ALA A 22 8.45 3.03 14.47
CA ALA A 22 7.35 2.07 14.55
C ALA A 22 6.34 2.29 13.42
N GLN A 23 6.00 3.54 13.11
CA GLN A 23 5.10 3.86 12.02
C GLN A 23 5.67 3.42 10.67
N LYS A 24 6.95 3.69 10.43
CA LYS A 24 7.63 3.27 9.21
C LYS A 24 7.64 1.76 9.07
N ASN A 25 7.95 1.06 10.16
CA ASN A 25 7.99 -0.41 10.17
C ASN A 25 6.62 -1.01 9.92
N ASP A 26 5.57 -0.45 10.52
CA ASP A 26 4.19 -0.89 10.30
C ASP A 26 3.79 -0.73 8.84
N LEU A 27 4.14 0.39 8.24
CA LEU A 27 3.83 0.66 6.85
C LEU A 27 4.58 -0.29 5.91
N LEU A 28 5.86 -0.56 6.18
CA LEU A 28 6.65 -1.53 5.42
C LEU A 28 6.10 -2.95 5.57
N ALA A 29 5.63 -3.31 6.76
CA ALA A 29 5.00 -4.61 6.99
C ALA A 29 3.71 -4.75 6.18
N SER A 30 2.87 -3.71 6.16
CA SER A 30 1.65 -3.69 5.35
C SER A 30 1.95 -3.84 3.86
N LEU A 31 3.01 -3.17 3.37
CA LEU A 31 3.45 -3.29 1.99
C LEU A 31 3.94 -4.69 1.65
N SER A 32 4.71 -5.29 2.55
CA SER A 32 5.19 -6.65 2.39
C SER A 32 4.03 -7.64 2.30
N HIS A 33 3.03 -7.46 3.17
CA HIS A 33 1.80 -8.27 3.16
C HIS A 33 1.07 -8.12 1.82
N LEU A 34 0.93 -6.89 1.33
CA LEU A 34 0.28 -6.61 0.06
C LEU A 34 1.03 -7.28 -1.11
N LYS A 35 2.36 -7.22 -1.12
CA LYS A 35 3.16 -7.91 -2.13
C LYS A 35 2.93 -9.41 -2.11
N SER A 36 2.87 -9.99 -0.93
CA SER A 36 2.62 -11.42 -0.75
C SER A 36 1.24 -11.82 -1.29
N GLU A 37 0.23 -11.02 -1.00
CA GLU A 37 -1.13 -11.25 -1.49
C GLU A 37 -1.21 -11.18 -3.01
N ILE A 38 -0.49 -10.23 -3.61
CA ILE A 38 -0.45 -10.09 -5.08
C ILE A 38 0.24 -11.30 -5.71
N ALA A 39 1.34 -11.75 -5.12
CA ALA A 39 2.07 -12.92 -5.64
C ALA A 39 1.21 -14.19 -5.61
N GLY A 40 0.33 -14.33 -4.60
CA GLY A 40 -0.57 -15.45 -4.48
C GLY A 40 -1.96 -15.20 -5.06
N LEU A 41 -2.14 -14.11 -5.82
CA LEU A 41 -3.45 -13.69 -6.29
C LEU A 41 -4.06 -14.70 -7.25
N LYS A 42 -5.31 -15.07 -6.97
CA LYS A 42 -6.13 -15.89 -7.85
C LYS A 42 -7.27 -15.04 -8.37
N LYS A 43 -7.55 -15.11 -9.67
CA LYS A 43 -8.61 -14.31 -10.28
C LYS A 43 -9.99 -14.53 -9.66
N GLN A 44 -10.18 -15.67 -9.00
CA GLN A 44 -11.45 -16.07 -8.43
C GLN A 44 -11.69 -15.51 -7.02
N ASN A 45 -10.63 -15.03 -6.35
CA ASN A 45 -10.76 -14.53 -5.00
C ASN A 45 -9.82 -13.34 -4.77
N LEU A 46 -10.38 -12.15 -4.91
CA LEU A 46 -9.65 -10.90 -4.74
C LEU A 46 -9.84 -10.29 -3.34
N THR A 47 -10.63 -10.94 -2.48
CA THR A 47 -10.93 -10.43 -1.15
C THR A 47 -9.69 -10.23 -0.28
N PRO A 48 -8.71 -11.17 -0.23
CA PRO A 48 -7.50 -10.96 0.56
C PRO A 48 -6.71 -9.72 0.11
N LEU A 49 -6.66 -9.47 -1.19
CA LEU A 49 -5.99 -8.30 -1.73
C LEU A 49 -6.69 -7.00 -1.31
N LYS A 50 -8.01 -6.98 -1.38
CA LYS A 50 -8.80 -5.84 -0.92
C LYS A 50 -8.53 -5.54 0.55
N ASN A 51 -8.51 -6.57 1.39
CA ASN A 51 -8.26 -6.41 2.82
C ASN A 51 -6.86 -5.85 3.08
N SER A 52 -5.86 -6.32 2.34
CA SER A 52 -4.47 -5.82 2.46
C SER A 52 -4.38 -4.35 2.06
N VAL A 53 -5.09 -3.93 1.03
CA VAL A 53 -5.11 -2.53 0.60
C VAL A 53 -5.80 -1.64 1.64
N GLU A 54 -6.89 -2.11 2.24
CA GLU A 54 -7.57 -1.36 3.28
C GLU A 54 -6.69 -1.21 4.53
N GLU A 55 -5.96 -2.24 4.89
CA GLU A 55 -4.98 -2.19 5.96
C GLU A 55 -3.90 -1.14 5.68
N LEU A 56 -3.40 -1.11 4.44
CA LEU A 56 -2.41 -0.13 4.02
C LEU A 56 -2.97 1.29 4.09
N ARG A 57 -4.18 1.50 3.62
CA ARG A 57 -4.83 2.82 3.69
C ARG A 57 -5.00 3.28 5.12
N SER A 58 -5.40 2.40 6.01
CA SER A 58 -5.53 2.72 7.43
C SER A 58 -4.18 3.10 8.03
N SER A 59 -3.12 2.41 7.64
CA SER A 59 -1.77 2.69 8.13
C SER A 59 -1.28 4.08 7.71
N VAL A 60 -1.69 4.57 6.51
CA VAL A 60 -1.23 5.86 6.01
C VAL A 60 -2.13 7.03 6.39
N GLU A 61 -3.33 6.79 6.92
CA GLU A 61 -4.26 7.86 7.29
C GLU A 61 -3.64 8.91 8.19
N GLY A 62 -2.76 8.48 9.11
CA GLY A 62 -2.09 9.40 10.03
C GLY A 62 -0.97 10.23 9.38
N PHE A 63 -0.65 9.97 8.13
CA PHE A 63 0.48 10.63 7.45
C PHE A 63 0.06 11.65 6.40
N GLU A 64 -1.22 11.90 6.23
CA GLU A 64 -1.74 12.74 5.14
C GLU A 64 -1.09 14.10 5.05
N GLN A 65 -0.84 14.74 6.20
CA GLN A 65 -0.25 16.07 6.23
C GLN A 65 1.27 16.05 6.05
N SER A 66 1.92 14.99 6.52
CA SER A 66 3.37 14.89 6.51
C SER A 66 3.93 14.31 5.22
N HIS A 67 3.18 13.40 4.59
CA HIS A 67 3.65 12.63 3.44
C HIS A 67 2.59 12.52 2.35
N PRO A 68 2.21 13.65 1.71
CA PRO A 68 1.13 13.63 0.71
C PRO A 68 1.44 12.76 -0.50
N LYS A 69 2.71 12.60 -0.87
CA LYS A 69 3.10 11.75 -2.00
C LYS A 69 2.85 10.27 -1.72
N ILE A 70 3.03 9.84 -0.48
CA ILE A 70 2.74 8.47 -0.08
C ILE A 70 1.24 8.21 -0.21
N ILE A 71 0.41 9.14 0.27
CA ILE A 71 -1.04 9.04 0.16
C ILE A 71 -1.47 8.98 -1.31
N GLU A 72 -0.86 9.79 -2.17
CA GLU A 72 -1.15 9.78 -3.60
C GLU A 72 -0.92 8.42 -4.22
N VAL A 73 0.22 7.78 -3.92
CA VAL A 73 0.54 6.45 -4.46
C VAL A 73 -0.43 5.40 -3.92
N VAL A 74 -0.78 5.46 -2.64
CA VAL A 74 -1.78 4.55 -2.05
C VAL A 74 -3.12 4.69 -2.76
N ASN A 75 -3.54 5.91 -3.06
CA ASN A 75 -4.78 6.14 -3.79
C ASN A 75 -4.72 5.58 -5.21
N ARG A 76 -3.57 5.67 -5.88
CA ARG A 76 -3.37 5.08 -7.21
C ARG A 76 -3.49 3.56 -7.17
N ILE A 77 -2.92 2.94 -6.13
CA ILE A 77 -3.04 1.49 -5.93
C ILE A 77 -4.52 1.12 -5.77
N SER A 78 -5.25 1.85 -4.93
CA SER A 78 -6.67 1.61 -4.70
C SER A 78 -7.47 1.73 -6.00
N SER A 79 -7.18 2.76 -6.82
CA SER A 79 -7.85 2.96 -8.10
C SER A 79 -7.55 1.83 -9.08
N SER A 80 -6.31 1.36 -9.12
CA SER A 80 -5.92 0.24 -9.99
C SER A 80 -6.66 -1.02 -9.62
N LEU A 81 -6.85 -1.27 -8.33
CA LEU A 81 -7.61 -2.44 -7.85
C LEU A 81 -9.09 -2.31 -8.18
N ALA A 82 -9.65 -1.11 -8.07
CA ALA A 82 -11.04 -0.87 -8.47
C ALA A 82 -11.25 -1.18 -9.94
N ASN A 83 -10.28 -0.88 -10.80
CA ASN A 83 -10.34 -1.21 -12.22
C ASN A 83 -10.29 -2.72 -12.48
N LEU A 84 -9.76 -3.48 -11.54
CA LEU A 84 -9.76 -4.95 -11.61
C LEU A 84 -11.07 -5.57 -11.10
N GLY A 85 -12.00 -4.76 -10.60
CA GLY A 85 -13.29 -5.22 -10.10
C GLY A 85 -13.32 -5.56 -8.61
N ILE A 86 -12.37 -5.04 -7.88
CA ILE A 86 -12.32 -5.27 -6.42
C ILE A 86 -13.19 -4.27 -5.67
#